data_46d7d3bd5751cb38c907cdaca28ff3af
#
_entry.id   46d7d3bd5751cb38c907cdaca28ff3af
#
_cell.length_a   1.000
_cell.length_b   1.000
_cell.length_c   1.000
_cell.angle_alpha   90.00
_cell.angle_beta   90.00
_cell.angle_gamma   90.00
#
_symmetry.space_group_name_H-M   'P 1'
#
loop_
_entity.id
_entity.type
_entity.pdbx_description
1 polymer ?
#
loop_
_entity_poly.entity_id
_entity_poly.type
_entity_poly.pdbx_seq_one_letter_code
_entity_poly.pdbx_strand_id
1 'polypeptide(L)'
;MIMKTQQQSKPWSMLLFRTCVILLCCAIAQGQKKSKYACEEEHPESMCNAANTCGSASSPCTVDITRSGNSANAKPGIPNAKNNQLFCITAGTTVVWKSSNKNNGFTVTFGTDSPFDPDSPIMGGGKKQVTTKASTPGCYKYDVGAFRSGTVYGMSGGSKAELVILP
;
A
#
# COMPACT_ATOMS: atom_id res chain seq x y z
N MET A 1 39.86 52.63 53.53
CA MET A 1 39.59 53.06 52.13
C MET A 1 39.56 51.80 51.26
N ILE A 2 38.42 51.30 51.00
CA ILE A 2 38.22 49.98 50.28
C ILE A 2 37.59 50.32 48.94
N MET A 3 38.35 50.12 47.84
CA MET A 3 37.85 50.23 46.45
C MET A 3 37.10 48.97 46.09
N LYS A 4 35.80 49.10 45.76
CA LYS A 4 34.98 48.06 45.14
C LYS A 4 35.17 48.12 43.63
N THR A 5 35.74 47.06 43.07
CA THR A 5 35.81 46.86 41.62
C THR A 5 34.47 46.24 41.13
N GLN A 6 33.75 46.98 40.32
CA GLN A 6 32.56 46.47 39.63
C GLN A 6 33.01 45.66 38.42
N GLN A 7 32.66 44.40 38.41
CA GLN A 7 32.84 43.50 37.26
C GLN A 7 31.60 43.56 36.38
N GLN A 8 31.74 44.18 35.22
CA GLN A 8 30.71 44.26 34.18
C GLN A 8 30.70 42.96 33.39
N SER A 9 29.68 42.14 33.57
CA SER A 9 29.43 40.94 32.77
C SER A 9 28.81 41.33 31.44
N LYS A 10 29.48 41.02 30.33
CA LYS A 10 29.00 41.24 28.94
C LYS A 10 27.91 40.25 28.61
N PRO A 11 26.77 40.66 28.03
CA PRO A 11 25.71 39.77 27.60
C PRO A 11 25.96 39.29 26.13
N TRP A 12 26.96 38.43 25.95
CA TRP A 12 27.27 37.88 24.61
C TRP A 12 26.81 36.45 24.42
N SER A 13 26.28 35.80 25.45
CA SER A 13 25.88 34.39 25.35
C SER A 13 24.45 34.15 24.85
N MET A 14 23.59 35.19 24.76
CA MET A 14 22.20 35.01 24.28
C MET A 14 21.99 35.04 22.78
N LEU A 15 22.96 35.57 22.01
CA LEU A 15 22.82 35.63 20.56
C LEU A 15 23.19 34.31 19.85
N LEU A 16 24.07 33.51 20.43
CA LEU A 16 24.50 32.24 19.86
C LEU A 16 23.44 31.10 19.98
N PHE A 17 22.56 31.19 20.99
CA PHE A 17 21.52 30.18 21.18
C PHE A 17 20.33 30.32 20.23
N ARG A 18 20.05 31.53 19.71
CA ARG A 18 18.93 31.74 18.78
C ARG A 18 19.23 31.30 17.35
N THR A 19 20.47 31.33 16.91
CA THR A 19 20.87 30.90 15.56
C THR A 19 20.95 29.39 15.44
N CYS A 20 21.24 28.64 16.48
CA CYS A 20 21.29 27.18 16.47
C CYS A 20 19.89 26.53 16.36
N VAL A 21 18.86 27.15 16.96
CA VAL A 21 17.50 26.60 16.93
C VAL A 21 16.87 26.72 15.54
N ILE A 22 17.19 27.76 14.79
CA ILE A 22 16.67 27.97 13.43
C ILE A 22 17.34 27.03 12.43
N LEU A 23 18.61 26.67 12.60
CA LEU A 23 19.32 25.71 11.76
C LEU A 23 18.91 24.25 12.00
N LEU A 24 18.42 23.92 13.21
CA LEU A 24 17.96 22.56 13.51
C LEU A 24 16.57 22.25 12.94
N CYS A 25 15.72 23.26 12.70
CA CYS A 25 14.40 23.05 12.12
C CYS A 25 14.40 22.81 10.59
N CYS A 26 15.47 23.14 9.88
CA CYS A 26 15.56 22.92 8.43
C CYS A 26 16.05 21.52 8.01
N ALA A 27 16.47 20.68 8.96
CA ALA A 27 17.07 19.37 8.66
C ALA A 27 16.06 18.20 8.62
N ILE A 28 14.75 18.42 8.83
CA ILE A 28 13.74 17.35 8.88
C ILE A 28 12.84 17.29 7.64
N ALA A 29 13.19 17.98 6.58
CA ALA A 29 12.61 17.71 5.26
C ALA A 29 13.37 16.55 4.59
N GLN A 30 13.48 15.42 5.26
CA GLN A 30 13.83 14.17 4.60
C GLN A 30 12.63 13.77 3.78
N GLY A 31 12.70 14.03 2.47
CA GLY A 31 11.71 13.56 1.52
C GLY A 31 11.53 12.05 1.71
N GLN A 32 10.41 11.66 2.30
CA GLN A 32 10.01 10.26 2.39
C GLN A 32 9.97 9.75 0.94
N LYS A 33 10.86 8.83 0.59
CA LYS A 33 10.79 8.14 -0.69
C LYS A 33 9.42 7.50 -0.76
N LYS A 34 8.57 8.01 -1.66
CA LYS A 34 7.23 7.46 -1.90
C LYS A 34 7.38 5.96 -2.15
N SER A 35 6.65 5.14 -1.43
CA SER A 35 6.69 3.69 -1.61
C SER A 35 6.35 3.35 -3.06
N LYS A 36 7.05 2.39 -3.66
CA LYS A 36 6.72 1.90 -5.02
C LYS A 36 5.31 1.31 -5.12
N TYR A 37 4.67 1.08 -4.00
CA TYR A 37 3.29 0.58 -3.89
C TYR A 37 2.27 1.69 -3.60
N ALA A 38 2.70 2.94 -3.38
CA ALA A 38 1.78 4.05 -3.27
C ALA A 38 1.26 4.44 -4.65
N CYS A 39 -0.02 4.79 -4.74
CA CYS A 39 -0.57 5.41 -5.93
C CYS A 39 -0.03 6.84 -6.08
N GLU A 40 -0.02 7.33 -7.33
CA GLU A 40 0.38 8.70 -7.63
C GLU A 40 -0.81 9.66 -7.69
N GLU A 41 -2.03 9.12 -7.71
CA GLU A 41 -3.28 9.85 -7.77
C GLU A 41 -3.56 10.56 -6.44
N GLU A 42 -3.83 11.87 -6.50
CA GLU A 42 -4.15 12.70 -5.33
C GLU A 42 -5.59 12.50 -4.85
N HIS A 43 -6.51 12.16 -5.77
CA HIS A 43 -7.92 11.91 -5.52
C HIS A 43 -8.35 10.52 -5.99
N PRO A 44 -7.83 9.44 -5.37
CA PRO A 44 -8.06 8.08 -5.85
C PRO A 44 -9.54 7.66 -5.80
N GLU A 45 -10.33 8.26 -4.93
CA GLU A 45 -11.78 8.04 -4.86
C GLU A 45 -12.49 8.41 -6.17
N SER A 46 -11.99 9.39 -6.92
CA SER A 46 -12.55 9.80 -8.21
C SER A 46 -12.45 8.72 -9.29
N MET A 47 -11.55 7.75 -9.11
CA MET A 47 -11.38 6.61 -10.01
C MET A 47 -12.44 5.53 -9.80
N CYS A 48 -13.23 5.60 -8.72
CA CYS A 48 -14.21 4.60 -8.33
C CYS A 48 -15.60 4.90 -8.89
N ASN A 49 -16.23 3.88 -9.45
CA ASN A 49 -17.60 3.93 -9.93
C ASN A 49 -18.26 2.55 -9.83
N ALA A 50 -19.54 2.44 -10.13
CA ALA A 50 -20.28 1.17 -10.03
C ALA A 50 -19.71 0.05 -10.91
N ALA A 51 -19.06 0.40 -12.02
CA ALA A 51 -18.50 -0.61 -12.94
C ALA A 51 -17.19 -1.22 -12.47
N ASN A 52 -16.50 -0.58 -11.53
CA ASN A 52 -15.24 -1.09 -10.95
C ASN A 52 -15.28 -1.27 -9.44
N THR A 53 -16.44 -1.16 -8.81
CA THR A 53 -16.61 -1.44 -7.39
C THR A 53 -16.92 -2.92 -7.17
N CYS A 54 -16.20 -3.56 -6.27
CA CYS A 54 -16.26 -5.00 -5.98
C CYS A 54 -16.68 -5.24 -4.52
N GLY A 55 -17.69 -6.08 -4.33
CA GLY A 55 -18.16 -6.42 -2.99
C GLY A 55 -18.91 -5.29 -2.30
N SER A 56 -19.23 -5.52 -1.04
CA SER A 56 -19.88 -4.58 -0.12
C SER A 56 -19.64 -5.04 1.32
N ALA A 57 -20.16 -4.31 2.30
CA ALA A 57 -20.11 -4.72 3.71
C ALA A 57 -20.76 -6.10 3.97
N SER A 58 -21.74 -6.50 3.16
CA SER A 58 -22.46 -7.77 3.28
C SER A 58 -22.11 -8.81 2.21
N SER A 59 -21.34 -8.44 1.20
CA SER A 59 -20.96 -9.33 0.08
C SER A 59 -19.46 -9.25 -0.17
N PRO A 60 -18.71 -10.36 -0.07
CA PRO A 60 -17.27 -10.32 -0.27
C PRO A 60 -16.90 -9.98 -1.71
N CYS A 61 -15.79 -9.26 -1.87
CA CYS A 61 -15.13 -9.12 -3.15
C CYS A 61 -14.24 -10.34 -3.40
N THR A 62 -14.43 -11.02 -4.50
CA THR A 62 -13.54 -12.12 -4.89
C THR A 62 -12.50 -11.63 -5.90
N VAL A 63 -11.24 -12.01 -5.71
CA VAL A 63 -10.16 -11.75 -6.68
C VAL A 63 -9.54 -13.09 -7.09
N ASP A 64 -9.62 -13.38 -8.38
CA ASP A 64 -9.06 -14.61 -8.94
C ASP A 64 -7.64 -14.37 -9.46
N ILE A 65 -6.67 -15.10 -8.91
CA ILE A 65 -5.28 -15.05 -9.36
C ILE A 65 -5.07 -16.18 -10.37
N THR A 66 -4.76 -15.78 -11.60
CA THR A 66 -4.59 -16.70 -12.71
C THR A 66 -3.20 -16.61 -13.29
N ARG A 67 -2.75 -17.70 -13.89
CA ARG A 67 -1.55 -17.74 -14.73
C ARG A 67 -1.96 -17.73 -16.19
N SER A 68 -1.36 -16.85 -16.99
CA SER A 68 -1.50 -16.82 -18.44
C SER A 68 -0.10 -16.77 -19.06
N GLY A 69 0.29 -17.85 -19.74
CA GLY A 69 1.66 -17.98 -20.26
C GLY A 69 2.70 -17.89 -19.13
N ASN A 70 3.57 -16.90 -19.23
CA ASN A 70 4.65 -16.62 -18.25
C ASN A 70 4.30 -15.49 -17.27
N SER A 71 3.03 -15.14 -17.15
CA SER A 71 2.58 -14.04 -16.30
C SER A 71 1.49 -14.47 -15.33
N ALA A 72 1.47 -13.82 -14.15
CA ALA A 72 0.36 -13.87 -13.22
C ALA A 72 -0.55 -12.65 -13.41
N ASN A 73 -1.85 -12.84 -13.19
CA ASN A 73 -2.85 -11.80 -13.31
C ASN A 73 -3.83 -11.87 -12.14
N ALA A 74 -4.32 -10.72 -11.70
CA ALA A 74 -5.41 -10.59 -10.75
C ALA A 74 -6.68 -10.15 -11.51
N LYS A 75 -7.78 -10.84 -11.31
CA LYS A 75 -9.07 -10.50 -11.89
C LYS A 75 -10.10 -10.31 -10.79
N PRO A 76 -10.56 -9.07 -10.52
CA PRO A 76 -11.61 -8.82 -9.55
C PRO A 76 -12.96 -9.42 -10.04
N GLY A 77 -13.80 -9.84 -9.11
CA GLY A 77 -15.11 -10.44 -9.35
C GLY A 77 -16.17 -9.41 -9.72
N ILE A 78 -15.88 -8.60 -10.72
CA ILE A 78 -16.75 -7.57 -11.27
C ILE A 78 -17.17 -8.01 -12.67
N PRO A 79 -18.41 -7.78 -13.10
CA PRO A 79 -18.84 -8.09 -14.45
C PRO A 79 -17.90 -7.46 -15.51
N ASN A 80 -17.47 -8.24 -16.49
CA ASN A 80 -16.56 -7.81 -17.56
C ASN A 80 -15.19 -7.28 -17.13
N ALA A 81 -14.75 -7.58 -15.90
CA ALA A 81 -13.44 -7.19 -15.41
C ALA A 81 -12.31 -7.71 -16.30
N LYS A 82 -11.33 -6.86 -16.55
CA LYS A 82 -10.07 -7.22 -17.21
C LYS A 82 -9.05 -7.72 -16.18
N ASN A 83 -8.05 -8.43 -16.65
CA ASN A 83 -6.89 -8.78 -15.82
C ASN A 83 -6.16 -7.52 -15.36
N ASN A 84 -5.76 -7.50 -14.09
CA ASN A 84 -5.02 -6.41 -13.46
C ASN A 84 -5.75 -5.05 -13.51
N GLN A 85 -7.07 -5.08 -13.67
CA GLN A 85 -7.88 -3.87 -13.64
C GLN A 85 -7.87 -3.27 -12.26
N LEU A 86 -7.80 -1.92 -12.19
CA LEU A 86 -8.12 -1.18 -10.97
C LEU A 86 -9.53 -1.54 -10.50
N PHE A 87 -9.66 -1.81 -9.21
CA PHE A 87 -10.96 -1.99 -8.58
C PHE A 87 -11.06 -1.28 -7.24
N CYS A 88 -12.28 -0.98 -6.85
CA CYS A 88 -12.61 -0.27 -5.63
C CYS A 88 -13.38 -1.17 -4.67
N ILE A 89 -13.14 -1.01 -3.38
CA ILE A 89 -13.92 -1.61 -2.28
C ILE A 89 -14.13 -0.56 -1.21
N THR A 90 -15.05 -0.80 -0.28
CA THR A 90 -15.22 0.03 0.92
C THR A 90 -14.45 -0.59 2.08
N ALA A 91 -13.96 0.23 3.00
CA ALA A 91 -13.36 -0.25 4.25
C ALA A 91 -14.31 -1.18 4.98
N GLY A 92 -13.77 -2.24 5.55
CA GLY A 92 -14.57 -3.32 6.15
C GLY A 92 -15.01 -4.41 5.18
N THR A 93 -14.86 -4.22 3.85
CA THR A 93 -15.17 -5.27 2.87
C THR A 93 -14.23 -6.46 3.06
N THR A 94 -14.81 -7.65 3.05
CA THR A 94 -14.08 -8.92 3.00
C THR A 94 -13.62 -9.19 1.58
N VAL A 95 -12.32 -9.46 1.39
CA VAL A 95 -11.74 -9.85 0.10
C VAL A 95 -11.33 -11.31 0.14
N VAL A 96 -11.80 -12.08 -0.83
CA VAL A 96 -11.47 -13.50 -1.00
C VAL A 96 -10.51 -13.65 -2.17
N TRP A 97 -9.27 -13.94 -1.86
CA TRP A 97 -8.21 -14.24 -2.83
C TRP A 97 -8.21 -15.73 -3.13
N LYS A 98 -8.27 -16.08 -4.38
CA LYS A 98 -8.30 -17.49 -4.82
C LYS A 98 -7.57 -17.69 -6.12
N SER A 99 -7.29 -18.96 -6.46
CA SER A 99 -6.92 -19.36 -7.82
C SER A 99 -7.97 -20.36 -8.34
N SER A 100 -8.56 -20.06 -9.48
CA SER A 100 -9.51 -20.97 -10.14
C SER A 100 -8.82 -22.24 -10.63
N ASN A 101 -7.50 -22.19 -10.84
CA ASN A 101 -6.72 -23.37 -11.19
C ASN A 101 -6.19 -24.07 -9.94
N LYS A 102 -6.75 -25.24 -9.63
CA LYS A 102 -6.37 -26.07 -8.47
C LYS A 102 -4.89 -26.47 -8.41
N ASN A 103 -4.18 -26.38 -9.51
CA ASN A 103 -2.75 -26.73 -9.59
C ASN A 103 -1.82 -25.52 -9.42
N ASN A 104 -2.38 -24.31 -9.27
CA ASN A 104 -1.61 -23.09 -9.09
C ASN A 104 -1.69 -22.61 -7.63
N GLY A 105 -0.54 -22.33 -7.05
CA GLY A 105 -0.44 -21.47 -5.88
C GLY A 105 -0.42 -20.00 -6.29
N PHE A 106 -0.63 -19.10 -5.34
CA PHE A 106 -0.52 -17.66 -5.57
C PHE A 106 0.05 -16.92 -4.37
N THR A 107 0.56 -15.75 -4.65
CA THR A 107 0.91 -14.73 -3.64
C THR A 107 0.39 -13.37 -4.09
N VAL A 108 -0.01 -12.53 -3.14
CA VAL A 108 -0.34 -11.12 -3.34
C VAL A 108 0.46 -10.30 -2.34
N THR A 109 1.11 -9.23 -2.79
CA THR A 109 1.89 -8.36 -1.92
C THR A 109 1.62 -6.88 -2.20
N PHE A 110 1.48 -6.11 -1.13
CA PHE A 110 1.30 -4.66 -1.11
C PHE A 110 2.58 -3.93 -0.68
N GLY A 111 3.70 -4.65 -0.59
CA GLY A 111 4.94 -4.13 -0.03
C GLY A 111 4.89 -4.09 1.49
N THR A 112 5.26 -2.96 2.08
CA THR A 112 5.29 -2.76 3.54
C THR A 112 3.98 -2.21 4.11
N ASP A 113 3.07 -1.74 3.25
CA ASP A 113 1.89 -0.98 3.65
C ASP A 113 0.61 -1.72 3.23
N SER A 114 0.46 -2.95 3.71
CA SER A 114 -0.73 -3.74 3.41
C SER A 114 -1.98 -3.11 4.03
N PRO A 115 -3.07 -2.93 3.25
CA PRO A 115 -4.33 -2.43 3.78
C PRO A 115 -5.21 -3.52 4.37
N PHE A 116 -4.71 -4.74 4.50
CA PHE A 116 -5.48 -5.90 4.92
C PHE A 116 -5.02 -6.48 6.26
N ASP A 117 -5.98 -7.08 6.96
CA ASP A 117 -5.75 -7.93 8.12
C ASP A 117 -6.23 -9.37 7.76
N PRO A 118 -5.37 -10.40 7.88
CA PRO A 118 -3.94 -10.35 8.19
C PRO A 118 -3.11 -9.71 7.08
N ASP A 119 -1.91 -9.31 7.46
CA ASP A 119 -0.97 -8.53 6.66
C ASP A 119 -0.39 -9.29 5.45
N SER A 120 0.26 -8.59 4.56
CA SER A 120 0.98 -9.12 3.39
C SER A 120 2.26 -9.88 3.80
N PRO A 121 2.69 -10.89 3.03
CA PRO A 121 2.08 -11.39 1.79
C PRO A 121 0.90 -12.34 2.02
N ILE A 122 -0.13 -12.21 1.18
CA ILE A 122 -1.27 -13.12 1.15
C ILE A 122 -0.90 -14.32 0.28
N MET A 123 -0.92 -15.52 0.84
CA MET A 123 -0.49 -16.74 0.13
C MET A 123 -1.53 -17.84 0.20
N GLY A 124 -1.89 -18.37 -0.97
CA GLY A 124 -2.87 -19.43 -1.08
C GLY A 124 -2.67 -20.28 -2.32
N GLY A 125 -3.70 -21.01 -2.74
CA GLY A 125 -3.68 -21.78 -3.97
C GLY A 125 -4.16 -23.21 -3.82
N GLY A 126 -4.26 -23.89 -4.94
CA GLY A 126 -4.93 -25.16 -4.99
C GLY A 126 -6.42 -25.00 -4.70
N LYS A 127 -6.89 -25.63 -3.63
CA LYS A 127 -8.26 -25.42 -3.12
C LYS A 127 -8.31 -24.40 -1.97
N LYS A 128 -7.17 -23.87 -1.54
CA LYS A 128 -7.07 -22.94 -0.42
C LYS A 128 -7.24 -21.52 -0.93
N GLN A 129 -8.37 -20.92 -0.62
CA GLN A 129 -8.57 -19.48 -0.70
C GLN A 129 -8.12 -18.79 0.58
N VAL A 130 -7.80 -17.50 0.49
CA VAL A 130 -7.42 -16.69 1.64
C VAL A 130 -8.40 -15.53 1.74
N THR A 131 -8.91 -15.32 2.94
CA THR A 131 -9.86 -14.25 3.24
C THR A 131 -9.13 -13.18 4.05
N THR A 132 -9.22 -11.94 3.63
CA THR A 132 -8.66 -10.77 4.31
C THR A 132 -9.75 -9.70 4.45
N LYS A 133 -9.57 -8.80 5.40
CA LYS A 133 -10.50 -7.68 5.62
C LYS A 133 -9.79 -6.36 5.32
N ALA A 134 -10.40 -5.53 4.49
CA ALA A 134 -9.89 -4.19 4.21
C ALA A 134 -10.01 -3.32 5.47
N SER A 135 -8.89 -2.80 5.96
CA SER A 135 -8.84 -2.05 7.22
C SER A 135 -8.56 -0.57 7.02
N THR A 136 -7.74 -0.22 6.04
CA THR A 136 -7.20 1.13 5.88
C THR A 136 -7.63 1.74 4.55
N PRO A 137 -8.43 2.82 4.54
CA PRO A 137 -8.76 3.56 3.32
C PRO A 137 -7.51 4.10 2.63
N GLY A 138 -7.53 4.16 1.30
CA GLY A 138 -6.42 4.67 0.51
C GLY A 138 -6.31 4.02 -0.85
N CYS A 139 -5.27 4.36 -1.59
CA CYS A 139 -4.94 3.76 -2.87
C CYS A 139 -3.65 2.95 -2.76
N TYR A 140 -3.70 1.73 -3.27
CA TYR A 140 -2.65 0.73 -3.12
C TYR A 140 -2.32 0.09 -4.45
N LYS A 141 -1.05 0.04 -4.79
CA LYS A 141 -0.54 -0.82 -5.85
C LYS A 141 -0.19 -2.17 -5.25
N TYR A 142 -0.41 -3.24 -6.01
CA TYR A 142 -0.04 -4.57 -5.55
C TYR A 142 0.51 -5.43 -6.68
N ASP A 143 1.36 -6.38 -6.30
CA ASP A 143 1.88 -7.41 -7.18
C ASP A 143 1.19 -8.75 -6.90
N VAL A 144 1.03 -9.56 -7.94
CA VAL A 144 0.63 -10.94 -7.79
C VAL A 144 1.66 -11.87 -8.41
N GLY A 145 1.85 -13.01 -7.76
CA GLY A 145 2.60 -14.14 -8.29
C GLY A 145 1.72 -15.37 -8.38
N ALA A 146 1.92 -16.17 -9.41
CA ALA A 146 1.35 -17.51 -9.50
C ALA A 146 2.48 -18.53 -9.53
N PHE A 147 2.35 -19.65 -8.82
CA PHE A 147 3.37 -20.68 -8.83
C PHE A 147 2.77 -22.02 -9.22
N ARG A 148 3.55 -22.74 -10.02
CA ARG A 148 3.21 -24.09 -10.47
C ARG A 148 4.49 -24.90 -10.63
N SER A 149 4.54 -26.10 -10.06
CA SER A 149 5.66 -27.03 -10.23
C SER A 149 7.03 -26.39 -9.91
N GLY A 150 7.11 -25.59 -8.83
CA GLY A 150 8.35 -24.94 -8.40
C GLY A 150 8.73 -23.66 -9.13
N THR A 151 7.99 -23.25 -10.15
CA THR A 151 8.24 -21.99 -10.88
C THR A 151 7.28 -20.90 -10.43
N VAL A 152 7.82 -19.69 -10.23
CA VAL A 152 7.07 -18.48 -9.88
C VAL A 152 6.92 -17.60 -11.13
N TYR A 153 5.70 -17.17 -11.39
CA TYR A 153 5.33 -16.29 -12.48
C TYR A 153 4.79 -15.00 -11.89
N GLY A 154 5.46 -13.89 -12.14
CA GLY A 154 5.03 -12.55 -11.69
C GLY A 154 4.11 -11.86 -12.68
N MET A 155 3.72 -10.64 -12.38
CA MET A 155 2.95 -9.79 -13.30
C MET A 155 3.80 -9.40 -14.51
N SER A 156 3.17 -9.32 -15.68
CA SER A 156 3.86 -8.97 -16.94
C SER A 156 4.39 -7.54 -16.92
N GLY A 157 5.63 -7.37 -17.37
CA GLY A 157 6.24 -6.05 -17.58
C GLY A 157 6.49 -5.23 -16.31
N GLY A 158 6.45 -5.86 -15.12
CA GLY A 158 6.61 -5.15 -13.85
C GLY A 158 5.44 -4.20 -13.52
N SER A 159 4.34 -4.29 -14.29
CA SER A 159 3.10 -3.56 -13.99
C SER A 159 2.52 -4.01 -12.66
N LYS A 160 1.88 -3.09 -11.97
CA LYS A 160 1.16 -3.36 -10.73
C LYS A 160 -0.33 -3.18 -10.96
N ALA A 161 -1.12 -4.01 -10.31
CA ALA A 161 -2.55 -3.77 -10.22
C ALA A 161 -2.82 -2.70 -9.13
N GLU A 162 -3.98 -2.08 -9.20
CA GLU A 162 -4.37 -1.01 -8.28
C GLU A 162 -5.68 -1.36 -7.57
N LEU A 163 -5.71 -1.02 -6.28
CA LEU A 163 -6.86 -1.16 -5.39
C LEU A 163 -7.11 0.16 -4.68
N VAL A 164 -8.33 0.68 -4.77
CA VAL A 164 -8.79 1.81 -3.97
C VAL A 164 -9.73 1.31 -2.89
N ILE A 165 -9.45 1.68 -1.64
CA ILE A 165 -10.30 1.40 -0.49
C ILE A 165 -10.95 2.72 -0.07
N LEU A 166 -12.25 2.81 -0.28
CA LEU A 166 -13.07 3.94 0.14
C LEU A 166 -13.35 3.89 1.64
N PRO A 167 -13.54 5.03 2.30
CA PRO A 167 -13.95 5.11 3.70
C PRO A 167 -15.26 4.38 4.02
#